data_51ca9a6ed23db5fef956323bc6409576
#
_entry.id   51ca9a6ed23db5fef956323bc6409576
#
_cell.length_a   1.000
_cell.length_b   1.000
_cell.length_c   1.000
_cell.angle_alpha   90.00
_cell.angle_beta   90.00
_cell.angle_gamma   90.00
#
_symmetry.space_group_name_H-M   'P 1'
#
loop_
_entity.id
_entity.type
_entity.pdbx_description
1 polymer ?
#
loop_
_entity_poly.entity_id
_entity_poly.type
_entity_poly.pdbx_seq_one_letter_code
_entity_poly.pdbx_strand_id
1 'polypeptide(L)'
;HKFGVHQRASLLSKGLCPHQLVMTATPIPRTLLMTWYQGIDVSTIKNVPSGRKPIKTHTVSLENRTRLIEEIKTAVVEENQVYWVCPLIESNEDLDAMATQELKEELKKKLTQCNIAELNGKMSSHEKKQVMLDFQLGATDILICTTIIEVGVDVPNASNIVIENSERFGLAQLHQLRGRVGRGTKPSRCFLTFKPGLNDIAKRRLNAMRESQDGFELAEQDLVLRGPGELTGTRQSGELNFRVADLNDDFNLVPKAIEKAREMLSRPHEHGDEINVLF
;
A
#
# COMPACT_ATOMS: atom_id res chain seq x y z
N HIS A 1 -7.61 7.86 3.58
CA HIS A 1 -7.57 6.43 3.90
C HIS A 1 -8.14 6.10 5.28
N LYS A 2 -8.01 6.97 6.28
CA LYS A 2 -8.49 6.72 7.66
C LYS A 2 -9.98 6.92 7.85
N PHE A 3 -10.65 7.62 6.94
CA PHE A 3 -12.06 7.96 7.10
C PHE A 3 -12.96 6.91 6.46
N GLY A 4 -13.76 6.23 7.26
CA GLY A 4 -14.80 5.31 6.80
C GLY A 4 -15.91 6.03 6.02
N VAL A 5 -16.76 5.26 5.35
CA VAL A 5 -17.87 5.78 4.52
C VAL A 5 -18.80 6.68 5.35
N HIS A 6 -19.14 6.25 6.57
CA HIS A 6 -20.00 7.03 7.48
C HIS A 6 -19.40 8.38 7.90
N GLN A 7 -18.09 8.43 8.14
CA GLN A 7 -17.40 9.66 8.51
C GLN A 7 -17.38 10.66 7.33
N ARG A 8 -17.17 10.16 6.11
CA ARG A 8 -17.23 10.98 4.89
C ARG A 8 -18.63 11.52 4.64
N ALA A 9 -19.65 10.67 4.77
CA ALA A 9 -21.05 11.08 4.64
C ALA A 9 -21.43 12.14 5.69
N SER A 10 -21.01 11.94 6.96
CA SER A 10 -21.22 12.93 8.03
C SER A 10 -20.51 14.26 7.77
N LEU A 11 -19.36 14.25 7.06
CA LEU A 11 -18.68 15.49 6.68
C LEU A 11 -19.46 16.21 5.58
N LEU A 12 -19.97 15.49 4.59
CA LEU A 12 -20.77 16.04 3.49
C LEU A 12 -22.10 16.64 3.98
N SER A 13 -22.73 16.05 4.99
CA SER A 13 -24.00 16.53 5.54
C SER A 13 -23.89 17.84 6.31
N LYS A 14 -22.69 18.37 6.59
CA LYS A 14 -22.48 19.64 7.29
C LYS A 14 -22.70 20.89 6.44
N GLY A 15 -22.84 20.75 5.12
CA GLY A 15 -23.06 21.86 4.21
C GLY A 15 -24.11 21.54 3.15
N LEU A 16 -24.73 22.56 2.56
CA LEU A 16 -25.73 22.38 1.50
C LEU A 16 -25.15 21.83 0.20
N CYS A 17 -23.91 22.22 -0.16
CA CYS A 17 -23.17 21.71 -1.33
C CYS A 17 -21.66 21.83 -1.07
N PRO A 18 -21.08 21.03 -0.16
CA PRO A 18 -19.67 21.18 0.14
C PRO A 18 -18.80 20.66 -1.00
N HIS A 19 -17.77 21.42 -1.37
CA HIS A 19 -16.72 20.90 -2.23
C HIS A 19 -15.89 19.86 -1.48
N GLN A 20 -15.69 18.71 -2.10
CA GLN A 20 -14.90 17.61 -1.51
C GLN A 20 -13.68 17.31 -2.36
N LEU A 21 -12.49 17.38 -1.76
CA LEU A 21 -11.26 16.90 -2.35
C LEU A 21 -10.81 15.63 -1.61
N VAL A 22 -10.78 14.51 -2.32
CA VAL A 22 -10.24 13.24 -1.80
C VAL A 22 -8.84 13.02 -2.35
N MET A 23 -7.86 12.93 -1.47
CA MET A 23 -6.46 12.66 -1.85
C MET A 23 -6.05 11.29 -1.33
N THR A 24 -5.38 10.52 -2.17
CA THR A 24 -4.82 9.22 -1.81
C THR A 24 -3.41 9.05 -2.38
N ALA A 25 -2.53 8.42 -1.61
CA ALA A 25 -1.21 8.00 -2.07
C ALA A 25 -1.24 6.61 -2.73
N THR A 26 -2.34 5.86 -2.56
CA THR A 26 -2.55 4.60 -3.28
C THR A 26 -3.20 4.90 -4.62
N PRO A 27 -2.55 4.55 -5.72
CA PRO A 27 -3.19 4.65 -7.02
C PRO A 27 -4.48 3.81 -7.03
N ILE A 28 -5.55 4.41 -7.54
CA ILE A 28 -6.77 3.66 -7.83
C ILE A 28 -6.66 3.26 -9.30
N PRO A 29 -6.81 1.97 -9.66
CA PRO A 29 -6.81 1.55 -11.05
C PRO A 29 -7.74 2.42 -11.89
N ARG A 30 -7.27 2.84 -13.06
CA ARG A 30 -8.04 3.71 -13.96
C ARG A 30 -9.42 3.12 -14.27
N THR A 31 -9.46 1.83 -14.40
CA THR A 31 -10.63 1.02 -14.63
C THR A 31 -11.68 1.17 -13.52
N LEU A 32 -11.27 1.11 -12.26
CA LEU A 32 -12.17 1.34 -11.11
C LEU A 32 -12.63 2.80 -11.03
N LEU A 33 -11.77 3.76 -11.36
CA LEU A 33 -12.17 5.17 -11.43
C LEU A 33 -13.27 5.39 -12.46
N MET A 34 -13.20 4.73 -13.61
CA MET A 34 -14.19 4.87 -14.66
C MET A 34 -15.54 4.22 -14.34
N THR A 35 -15.53 3.13 -13.57
CA THR A 35 -16.77 2.38 -13.25
C THR A 35 -17.49 2.87 -12.01
N TRP A 36 -16.74 3.23 -10.96
CA TRP A 36 -17.31 3.45 -9.62
C TRP A 36 -17.40 4.93 -9.23
N TYR A 37 -16.64 5.80 -9.91
CA TYR A 37 -16.52 7.20 -9.56
C TYR A 37 -17.03 8.13 -10.69
N GLN A 38 -18.10 7.73 -11.35
CA GLN A 38 -18.76 8.59 -12.32
C GLN A 38 -19.20 9.90 -11.64
N GLY A 39 -18.84 11.04 -12.27
CA GLY A 39 -19.13 12.35 -11.70
C GLY A 39 -18.09 12.92 -10.75
N ILE A 40 -16.94 12.26 -10.58
CA ILE A 40 -15.80 12.80 -9.86
C ILE A 40 -14.69 13.17 -10.85
N ASP A 41 -14.24 14.42 -10.78
CA ASP A 41 -13.06 14.86 -11.52
C ASP A 41 -11.81 14.27 -10.90
N VAL A 42 -10.97 13.63 -11.71
CA VAL A 42 -9.77 12.94 -11.25
C VAL A 42 -8.53 13.62 -11.81
N SER A 43 -7.68 14.09 -10.90
CA SER A 43 -6.34 14.59 -11.23
C SER A 43 -5.27 13.62 -10.76
N THR A 44 -4.36 13.23 -11.65
CA THR A 44 -3.32 12.25 -11.39
C THR A 44 -1.94 12.88 -11.49
N ILE A 45 -1.16 12.78 -10.42
CA ILE A 45 0.24 13.22 -10.40
C ILE A 45 1.12 11.97 -10.64
N LYS A 46 1.70 11.88 -11.83
CA LYS A 46 2.56 10.75 -12.25
C LYS A 46 4.05 11.02 -12.04
N ASN A 47 4.45 12.28 -11.96
CA ASN A 47 5.85 12.64 -11.90
C ASN A 47 6.42 12.34 -10.53
N VAL A 48 7.55 11.65 -10.51
CA VAL A 48 8.36 11.45 -9.31
C VAL A 48 9.10 12.77 -9.03
N PRO A 49 9.20 13.21 -7.75
CA PRO A 49 10.00 14.40 -7.42
C PRO A 49 11.41 14.31 -7.96
N SER A 50 11.95 15.45 -8.44
CA SER A 50 13.32 15.53 -9.00
C SER A 50 14.34 15.07 -7.95
N GLY A 51 15.35 14.32 -8.39
CA GLY A 51 16.44 13.81 -7.52
C GLY A 51 16.14 12.48 -6.81
N ARG A 52 14.92 11.96 -6.87
CA ARG A 52 14.59 10.67 -6.27
C ARG A 52 15.19 9.52 -7.09
N LYS A 53 15.98 8.67 -6.43
CA LYS A 53 16.58 7.49 -7.07
C LYS A 53 15.62 6.31 -7.04
N PRO A 54 15.65 5.43 -8.06
CA PRO A 54 14.87 4.19 -8.06
C PRO A 54 15.24 3.31 -6.86
N ILE A 55 14.26 2.68 -6.23
CA ILE A 55 14.45 1.77 -5.11
C ILE A 55 14.66 0.36 -5.65
N LYS A 56 15.84 -0.24 -5.44
CA LYS A 56 16.10 -1.62 -5.85
C LYS A 56 15.34 -2.58 -4.94
N THR A 57 14.43 -3.36 -5.52
CA THR A 57 13.63 -4.35 -4.79
C THR A 57 14.20 -5.74 -4.98
N HIS A 58 14.47 -6.44 -3.88
CA HIS A 58 15.00 -7.81 -3.83
C HIS A 58 14.01 -8.72 -3.12
N THR A 59 13.79 -9.92 -3.66
CA THR A 59 13.04 -10.98 -2.99
C THR A 59 14.02 -11.94 -2.34
N VAL A 60 13.85 -12.26 -1.06
CA VAL A 60 14.79 -13.05 -0.25
C VAL A 60 14.05 -14.17 0.46
N SER A 61 14.39 -15.42 0.15
CA SER A 61 13.89 -16.56 0.94
C SER A 61 14.38 -16.45 2.39
N LEU A 62 13.54 -16.81 3.35
CA LEU A 62 13.93 -16.89 4.77
C LEU A 62 15.08 -17.88 5.02
N GLU A 63 15.32 -18.82 4.12
CA GLU A 63 16.51 -19.68 4.16
C GLU A 63 17.81 -18.89 4.01
N ASN A 64 17.78 -17.75 3.32
CA ASN A 64 18.91 -16.85 3.10
C ASN A 64 18.96 -15.68 4.10
N ARG A 65 18.23 -15.79 5.23
CA ARG A 65 18.11 -14.73 6.24
C ARG A 65 19.46 -14.29 6.80
N THR A 66 20.39 -15.19 7.01
CA THR A 66 21.74 -14.87 7.50
C THR A 66 22.46 -13.91 6.56
N ARG A 67 22.40 -14.14 5.26
CA ARG A 67 23.00 -13.26 4.26
C ARG A 67 22.33 -11.87 4.27
N LEU A 68 21.02 -11.83 4.39
CA LEU A 68 20.29 -10.56 4.50
C LEU A 68 20.76 -9.75 5.72
N ILE A 69 20.93 -10.40 6.88
CA ILE A 69 21.40 -9.73 8.10
C ILE A 69 22.81 -9.16 7.91
N GLU A 70 23.71 -9.86 7.23
CA GLU A 70 25.05 -9.33 6.92
C GLU A 70 24.99 -8.13 5.95
N GLU A 71 24.09 -8.16 4.95
CA GLU A 71 23.85 -7.00 4.08
C GLU A 71 23.32 -5.77 4.87
N ILE A 72 22.42 -6.00 5.82
CA ILE A 72 21.89 -4.94 6.70
C ILE A 72 22.99 -4.41 7.63
N LYS A 73 23.81 -5.28 8.18
CA LYS A 73 24.95 -4.87 9.00
C LYS A 73 25.90 -3.95 8.23
N THR A 74 26.25 -4.30 7.01
CA THR A 74 27.06 -3.47 6.13
C THR A 74 26.39 -2.10 5.89
N ALA A 75 25.08 -2.09 5.63
CA ALA A 75 24.35 -0.85 5.44
C ALA A 75 24.37 0.06 6.66
N VAL A 76 24.26 -0.49 7.88
CA VAL A 76 24.34 0.28 9.12
C VAL A 76 25.74 0.85 9.33
N VAL A 77 26.78 0.05 9.05
CA VAL A 77 28.18 0.54 9.12
C VAL A 77 28.42 1.72 8.15
N GLU A 78 27.72 1.76 7.02
CA GLU A 78 27.71 2.86 6.06
C GLU A 78 26.78 4.03 6.49
N GLU A 79 26.39 4.08 7.75
CA GLU A 79 25.49 5.08 8.32
C GLU A 79 24.13 5.17 7.63
N ASN A 80 23.60 4.04 7.19
CA ASN A 80 22.25 3.94 6.64
C ASN A 80 21.28 3.42 7.71
N GLN A 81 20.12 4.06 7.84
CA GLN A 81 19.07 3.55 8.71
C GLN A 81 18.17 2.56 8.00
N VAL A 82 17.56 1.68 8.77
CA VAL A 82 16.78 0.54 8.27
C VAL A 82 15.41 0.48 8.94
N TYR A 83 14.36 0.43 8.14
CA TYR A 83 13.05 -0.04 8.58
C TYR A 83 12.99 -1.57 8.49
N TRP A 84 12.52 -2.22 9.55
CA TRP A 84 12.25 -3.65 9.55
C TRP A 84 10.80 -3.90 9.91
N VAL A 85 10.00 -4.22 8.90
CA VAL A 85 8.53 -4.30 9.00
C VAL A 85 8.08 -5.73 9.19
N CYS A 86 7.34 -5.98 10.27
CA CYS A 86 6.68 -7.24 10.54
C CYS A 86 5.21 -7.19 10.09
N PRO A 87 4.65 -8.28 9.54
CA PRO A 87 3.21 -8.34 9.29
C PRO A 87 2.44 -8.35 10.60
N LEU A 88 1.23 -7.77 10.59
CA LEU A 88 0.29 -7.91 11.70
C LEU A 88 -0.16 -9.37 11.83
N ILE A 89 -0.28 -9.85 13.05
CA ILE A 89 -0.79 -11.17 13.38
C ILE A 89 -2.24 -11.01 13.85
N GLU A 90 -3.20 -11.14 12.92
CA GLU A 90 -4.64 -11.23 13.17
C GLU A 90 -5.20 -10.29 14.24
N SER A 91 -5.09 -8.98 14.05
CA SER A 91 -5.68 -7.95 14.93
C SER A 91 -5.44 -8.14 16.45
N ASN A 92 -4.42 -8.88 16.83
CA ASN A 92 -4.03 -9.08 18.23
C ASN A 92 -2.73 -8.33 18.53
N GLU A 93 -2.87 -7.17 19.17
CA GLU A 93 -1.73 -6.30 19.53
C GLU A 93 -0.72 -6.99 20.47
N ASP A 94 -1.16 -8.01 21.23
CA ASP A 94 -0.26 -8.78 22.10
C ASP A 94 0.71 -9.64 21.29
N LEU A 95 0.20 -10.35 20.29
CA LEU A 95 1.00 -11.19 19.42
C LEU A 95 1.93 -10.35 18.53
N ASP A 96 1.47 -9.19 18.06
CA ASP A 96 2.29 -8.25 17.29
C ASP A 96 3.46 -7.72 18.10
N ALA A 97 3.22 -7.35 19.37
CA ALA A 97 4.27 -6.89 20.27
C ALA A 97 5.28 -8.00 20.59
N MET A 98 4.82 -9.23 20.81
CA MET A 98 5.71 -10.38 21.01
C MET A 98 6.57 -10.65 19.76
N ALA A 99 5.99 -10.64 18.58
CA ALA A 99 6.73 -10.88 17.34
C ALA A 99 7.79 -9.81 17.07
N THR A 100 7.52 -8.55 17.35
CA THR A 100 8.52 -7.47 17.23
C THR A 100 9.61 -7.61 18.29
N GLN A 101 9.27 -8.00 19.51
CA GLN A 101 10.23 -8.23 20.58
C GLN A 101 11.15 -9.44 20.30
N GLU A 102 10.59 -10.57 19.86
CA GLU A 102 11.39 -11.75 19.50
C GLU A 102 12.37 -11.44 18.36
N LEU A 103 11.92 -10.73 17.35
CA LEU A 103 12.79 -10.28 16.27
C LEU A 103 13.89 -9.34 16.78
N LYS A 104 13.56 -8.42 17.66
CA LYS A 104 14.54 -7.51 18.28
C LYS A 104 15.63 -8.27 19.02
N GLU A 105 15.26 -9.26 19.83
CA GLU A 105 16.21 -10.09 20.55
C GLU A 105 17.08 -10.94 19.60
N GLU A 106 16.51 -11.47 18.52
CA GLU A 106 17.27 -12.18 17.48
C GLU A 106 18.29 -11.24 16.83
N LEU A 107 17.86 -10.06 16.39
CA LEU A 107 18.73 -9.11 15.71
C LEU A 107 19.81 -8.56 16.62
N LYS A 108 19.53 -8.27 17.89
CA LYS A 108 20.52 -7.83 18.87
C LYS A 108 21.66 -8.83 19.06
N LYS A 109 21.36 -10.14 19.02
CA LYS A 109 22.38 -11.19 19.12
C LYS A 109 23.33 -11.20 17.92
N LYS A 110 22.83 -10.82 16.73
CA LYS A 110 23.60 -10.84 15.48
C LYS A 110 24.20 -9.48 15.12
N LEU A 111 23.58 -8.40 15.54
CA LEU A 111 23.91 -7.01 15.25
C LEU A 111 24.23 -6.25 16.56
N THR A 112 25.24 -6.71 17.29
CA THR A 112 25.58 -6.24 18.64
C THR A 112 26.00 -4.76 18.71
N GLN A 113 26.40 -4.18 17.59
CA GLN A 113 26.86 -2.78 17.49
C GLN A 113 25.76 -1.83 17.01
N CYS A 114 24.55 -2.35 16.73
CA CYS A 114 23.46 -1.55 16.19
C CYS A 114 22.47 -1.16 17.29
N ASN A 115 22.04 0.09 17.27
CA ASN A 115 20.94 0.58 18.11
C ASN A 115 19.60 0.17 17.49
N ILE A 116 18.91 -0.78 18.11
CA ILE A 116 17.66 -1.35 17.62
C ILE A 116 16.51 -0.91 18.51
N ALA A 117 15.57 -0.20 17.95
CA ALA A 117 14.30 0.16 18.59
C ALA A 117 13.12 -0.61 17.98
N GLU A 118 12.03 -0.69 18.72
CA GLU A 118 10.76 -1.28 18.26
C GLU A 118 9.63 -0.25 18.34
N LEU A 119 8.66 -0.39 17.45
CA LEU A 119 7.46 0.42 17.42
C LEU A 119 6.26 -0.50 17.13
N ASN A 120 5.36 -0.64 18.10
CA ASN A 120 4.22 -1.53 18.01
C ASN A 120 2.90 -0.86 18.50
N GLY A 121 1.78 -1.56 18.34
CA GLY A 121 0.44 -1.06 18.65
C GLY A 121 0.25 -0.67 20.10
N LYS A 122 0.82 -1.43 21.04
CA LYS A 122 0.66 -1.27 22.49
C LYS A 122 1.30 -0.02 23.08
N MET A 123 2.30 0.54 22.40
CA MET A 123 2.98 1.72 22.88
C MET A 123 2.04 2.91 22.92
N SER A 124 2.17 3.74 23.94
CA SER A 124 1.47 5.02 24.05
C SER A 124 1.85 5.96 22.90
N SER A 125 1.01 6.94 22.62
CA SER A 125 1.30 7.95 21.59
C SER A 125 2.58 8.74 21.88
N HIS A 126 2.94 8.92 23.16
CA HIS A 126 4.16 9.59 23.57
C HIS A 126 5.40 8.74 23.27
N GLU A 127 5.38 7.47 23.66
CA GLU A 127 6.47 6.53 23.36
C GLU A 127 6.69 6.38 21.85
N LYS A 128 5.62 6.23 21.09
CA LYS A 128 5.70 6.16 19.61
C LYS A 128 6.37 7.40 19.02
N LYS A 129 6.03 8.59 19.52
CA LYS A 129 6.66 9.85 19.07
C LYS A 129 8.12 9.90 19.44
N GLN A 130 8.50 9.49 20.65
CA GLN A 130 9.89 9.49 21.09
C GLN A 130 10.74 8.54 20.26
N VAL A 131 10.30 7.29 20.05
CA VAL A 131 11.01 6.31 19.22
C VAL A 131 11.20 6.81 17.80
N MET A 132 10.17 7.44 17.22
CA MET A 132 10.26 8.01 15.88
C MET A 132 11.22 9.20 15.82
N LEU A 133 11.26 10.03 16.86
CA LEU A 133 12.21 11.14 16.97
C LEU A 133 13.64 10.63 17.05
N ASP A 134 13.90 9.64 17.90
CA ASP A 134 15.23 9.03 18.06
C ASP A 134 15.69 8.38 16.73
N PHE A 135 14.77 7.75 15.99
CA PHE A 135 15.07 7.22 14.67
C PHE A 135 15.34 8.35 13.66
N GLN A 136 14.57 9.42 13.67
CA GLN A 136 14.77 10.56 12.78
C GLN A 136 16.09 11.30 13.04
N LEU A 137 16.51 11.38 14.29
CA LEU A 137 17.79 12.00 14.72
C LEU A 137 19.01 11.09 14.51
N GLY A 138 18.82 9.84 14.08
CA GLY A 138 19.91 8.89 13.87
C GLY A 138 20.40 8.19 15.13
N ALA A 139 19.74 8.35 16.27
CA ALA A 139 20.06 7.64 17.50
C ALA A 139 19.69 6.14 17.46
N THR A 140 18.83 5.76 16.53
CA THR A 140 18.43 4.38 16.24
C THR A 140 18.83 4.02 14.82
N ASP A 141 19.50 2.89 14.64
CA ASP A 141 19.95 2.39 13.34
C ASP A 141 18.88 1.54 12.67
N ILE A 142 18.20 0.69 13.42
CA ILE A 142 17.17 -0.22 12.93
C ILE A 142 15.89 -0.01 13.72
N LEU A 143 14.82 0.34 13.02
CA LEU A 143 13.49 0.44 13.59
C LEU A 143 12.64 -0.76 13.18
N ILE A 144 12.38 -1.65 14.14
CA ILE A 144 11.44 -2.77 13.98
C ILE A 144 10.03 -2.25 14.22
N CYS A 145 9.11 -2.53 13.32
CA CYS A 145 7.75 -2.02 13.42
C CYS A 145 6.75 -2.97 12.76
N THR A 146 5.52 -2.91 13.23
CA THR A 146 4.38 -3.46 12.48
C THR A 146 3.93 -2.48 11.40
N THR A 147 2.88 -2.80 10.64
CA THR A 147 2.36 -1.96 9.53
C THR A 147 1.93 -0.54 9.95
N ILE A 148 2.00 -0.21 11.22
CA ILE A 148 1.63 1.10 11.81
C ILE A 148 2.58 2.25 11.40
N ILE A 149 3.52 2.04 10.47
CA ILE A 149 4.31 3.16 9.89
C ILE A 149 3.40 4.09 9.02
N GLU A 150 2.16 4.22 9.36
CA GLU A 150 1.26 5.20 8.74
C GLU A 150 1.54 6.63 9.21
N VAL A 151 2.36 6.82 10.25
CA VAL A 151 2.72 8.15 10.72
C VAL A 151 3.71 8.74 9.72
N GLY A 152 3.27 9.74 8.98
CA GLY A 152 3.96 10.41 7.88
C GLY A 152 5.26 11.16 8.25
N VAL A 153 6.12 10.55 9.06
CA VAL A 153 7.44 11.08 9.39
C VAL A 153 8.40 10.75 8.26
N ASP A 154 9.04 11.77 7.73
CA ASP A 154 10.08 11.63 6.73
C ASP A 154 11.43 11.39 7.41
N VAL A 155 12.11 10.29 7.03
CA VAL A 155 13.44 9.94 7.51
C VAL A 155 14.35 9.76 6.29
N PRO A 156 15.01 10.84 5.84
CA PRO A 156 15.81 10.81 4.60
C PRO A 156 16.98 9.82 4.63
N ASN A 157 17.52 9.55 5.83
CA ASN A 157 18.63 8.62 6.03
C ASN A 157 18.21 7.14 6.03
N ALA A 158 16.91 6.85 6.15
CA ALA A 158 16.38 5.49 6.02
C ALA A 158 16.39 5.07 4.54
N SER A 159 17.45 4.39 4.14
CA SER A 159 17.66 3.95 2.76
C SER A 159 17.34 2.47 2.54
N ASN A 160 17.15 1.69 3.59
CA ASN A 160 16.83 0.28 3.50
C ASN A 160 15.53 -0.05 4.22
N ILE A 161 14.73 -0.92 3.61
CA ILE A 161 13.53 -1.49 4.22
C ILE A 161 13.52 -3.01 4.04
N VAL A 162 13.31 -3.72 5.12
CA VAL A 162 13.07 -5.17 5.12
C VAL A 162 11.60 -5.39 5.46
N ILE A 163 10.89 -6.15 4.67
CA ILE A 163 9.49 -6.52 4.90
C ILE A 163 9.41 -8.02 5.10
N GLU A 164 9.12 -8.42 6.34
CA GLU A 164 9.04 -9.83 6.75
C GLU A 164 7.77 -10.49 6.23
N ASN A 165 7.90 -11.75 5.79
CA ASN A 165 6.76 -12.54 5.29
C ASN A 165 5.90 -11.72 4.31
N SER A 166 6.56 -11.14 3.31
CA SER A 166 5.96 -10.20 2.36
C SER A 166 4.81 -10.80 1.55
N GLU A 167 4.70 -12.13 1.47
CA GLU A 167 3.58 -12.84 0.88
C GLU A 167 2.24 -12.56 1.56
N ARG A 168 2.26 -12.10 2.81
CA ARG A 168 1.05 -11.76 3.60
C ARG A 168 0.49 -10.38 3.29
N PHE A 169 1.24 -9.55 2.56
CA PHE A 169 0.83 -8.19 2.23
C PHE A 169 0.20 -8.11 0.83
N GLY A 170 -0.75 -7.19 0.67
CA GLY A 170 -1.26 -6.79 -0.64
C GLY A 170 -0.23 -5.93 -1.40
N LEU A 171 -0.32 -5.89 -2.75
CA LEU A 171 0.58 -5.09 -3.58
C LEU A 171 0.57 -3.61 -3.20
N ALA A 172 -0.61 -3.04 -2.95
CA ALA A 172 -0.74 -1.66 -2.53
C ALA A 172 -0.01 -1.38 -1.20
N GLN A 173 -0.08 -2.31 -0.23
CA GLN A 173 0.62 -2.18 1.04
C GLN A 173 2.13 -2.27 0.86
N LEU A 174 2.62 -3.25 0.08
CA LEU A 174 4.04 -3.39 -0.24
C LEU A 174 4.57 -2.13 -0.93
N HIS A 175 3.81 -1.57 -1.87
CA HIS A 175 4.18 -0.34 -2.56
C HIS A 175 4.28 0.86 -1.59
N GLN A 176 3.32 1.02 -0.70
CA GLN A 176 3.35 2.08 0.33
C GLN A 176 4.53 1.92 1.29
N LEU A 177 4.81 0.68 1.74
CA LEU A 177 5.96 0.38 2.61
C LEU A 177 7.28 0.66 1.90
N ARG A 178 7.43 0.21 0.64
CA ARG A 178 8.60 0.53 -0.18
C ARG A 178 8.81 2.04 -0.30
N GLY A 179 7.73 2.79 -0.45
CA GLY A 179 7.76 4.26 -0.54
C GLY A 179 8.22 4.98 0.74
N ARG A 180 8.45 4.26 1.85
CA ARG A 180 9.00 4.83 3.09
C ARG A 180 10.48 5.10 3.00
N VAL A 181 11.18 4.46 2.10
CA VAL A 181 12.60 4.71 1.79
C VAL A 181 12.77 5.42 0.45
N GLY A 182 13.98 5.81 0.10
CA GLY A 182 14.27 6.52 -1.15
C GLY A 182 13.85 7.99 -1.12
N ARG A 183 13.87 8.61 0.05
CA ARG A 183 13.54 10.04 0.24
C ARG A 183 14.78 10.93 0.35
N GLY A 184 15.94 10.31 0.55
CA GLY A 184 17.24 10.97 0.56
C GLY A 184 17.99 10.81 -0.78
N THR A 185 19.28 11.19 -0.75
CA THR A 185 20.18 11.12 -1.92
C THR A 185 20.89 9.77 -2.06
N LYS A 186 20.90 8.94 -0.99
CA LYS A 186 21.56 7.64 -0.97
C LYS A 186 20.77 6.62 -1.81
N PRO A 187 21.44 5.63 -2.45
CA PRO A 187 20.76 4.51 -3.08
C PRO A 187 19.92 3.73 -2.07
N SER A 188 18.70 3.37 -2.44
CA SER A 188 17.77 2.72 -1.51
C SER A 188 17.41 1.31 -1.97
N ARG A 189 17.20 0.42 -0.99
CA ARG A 189 16.90 -1.00 -1.21
C ARG A 189 15.66 -1.43 -0.42
N CYS A 190 14.86 -2.28 -1.03
CA CYS A 190 13.70 -2.92 -0.43
C CYS A 190 13.90 -4.44 -0.47
N PHE A 191 13.90 -5.11 0.67
CA PHE A 191 14.04 -6.56 0.79
C PHE A 191 12.68 -7.15 1.19
N LEU A 192 12.12 -7.95 0.30
CA LEU A 192 10.87 -8.67 0.51
C LEU A 192 11.22 -10.09 0.94
N THR A 193 11.16 -10.37 2.25
CA THR A 193 11.42 -11.74 2.72
C THR A 193 10.15 -12.60 2.59
N PHE A 194 10.33 -13.87 2.30
CA PHE A 194 9.21 -14.80 2.12
C PHE A 194 9.56 -16.21 2.59
N LYS A 195 8.53 -16.97 3.00
CA LYS A 195 8.66 -18.40 3.32
C LYS A 195 8.73 -19.24 2.04
N PRO A 196 9.57 -20.30 2.00
CA PRO A 196 9.53 -21.27 0.91
C PRO A 196 8.13 -21.85 0.70
N GLY A 197 7.83 -22.25 -0.53
CA GLY A 197 6.52 -22.85 -0.85
C GLY A 197 5.42 -21.84 -1.19
N LEU A 198 5.77 -20.66 -1.70
CA LEU A 198 4.81 -19.67 -2.16
C LEU A 198 3.84 -20.24 -3.21
N ASN A 199 2.57 -19.91 -3.09
CA ASN A 199 1.59 -20.13 -4.16
C ASN A 199 1.85 -19.16 -5.34
N ASP A 200 1.21 -19.43 -6.49
CA ASP A 200 1.47 -18.68 -7.72
C ASP A 200 1.03 -17.21 -7.62
N ILE A 201 -0.02 -16.91 -6.87
CA ILE A 201 -0.48 -15.54 -6.66
C ILE A 201 0.58 -14.74 -5.88
N ALA A 202 1.11 -15.31 -4.80
CA ALA A 202 2.18 -14.67 -4.02
C ALA A 202 3.46 -14.47 -4.85
N LYS A 203 3.85 -15.48 -5.66
CA LYS A 203 5.00 -15.35 -6.59
C LYS A 203 4.80 -14.20 -7.57
N ARG A 204 3.63 -14.13 -8.23
CA ARG A 204 3.31 -13.05 -9.17
C ARG A 204 3.35 -11.69 -8.50
N ARG A 205 2.79 -11.57 -7.27
CA ARG A 205 2.79 -10.34 -6.49
C ARG A 205 4.20 -9.86 -6.15
N LEU A 206 5.07 -10.75 -5.66
CA LEU A 206 6.45 -10.40 -5.34
C LEU A 206 7.29 -10.07 -6.59
N ASN A 207 7.05 -10.75 -7.71
CA ASN A 207 7.69 -10.43 -8.99
C ASN A 207 7.25 -9.05 -9.49
N ALA A 208 5.95 -8.73 -9.43
CA ALA A 208 5.45 -7.42 -9.78
C ALA A 208 6.16 -6.30 -9.00
N MET A 209 6.31 -6.47 -7.69
CA MET A 209 7.03 -5.51 -6.84
C MET A 209 8.52 -5.37 -7.21
N ARG A 210 9.15 -6.43 -7.70
CA ARG A 210 10.56 -6.40 -8.13
C ARG A 210 10.74 -5.70 -9.47
N GLU A 211 9.80 -5.91 -10.40
CA GLU A 211 9.90 -5.46 -11.79
C GLU A 211 9.40 -4.03 -11.98
N SER A 212 8.35 -3.63 -11.26
CA SER A 212 7.77 -2.30 -11.40
C SER A 212 7.99 -1.39 -10.20
N GLN A 213 8.18 -0.11 -10.49
CA GLN A 213 8.16 0.98 -9.51
C GLN A 213 6.93 1.88 -9.67
N ASP A 214 6.19 1.72 -10.77
CA ASP A 214 4.99 2.49 -11.02
C ASP A 214 3.82 1.97 -10.16
N GLY A 215 3.32 2.84 -9.29
CA GLY A 215 2.20 2.51 -8.41
C GLY A 215 0.90 2.25 -9.17
N PHE A 216 0.70 2.84 -10.35
CA PHE A 216 -0.50 2.62 -11.17
C PHE A 216 -0.46 1.23 -11.80
N GLU A 217 0.69 0.84 -12.35
CA GLU A 217 0.89 -0.49 -12.90
C GLU A 217 0.70 -1.56 -11.82
N LEU A 218 1.27 -1.34 -10.62
CA LEU A 218 1.09 -2.25 -9.48
C LEU A 218 -0.37 -2.33 -9.02
N ALA A 219 -1.11 -1.23 -9.07
CA ALA A 219 -2.53 -1.22 -8.72
C ALA A 219 -3.37 -1.99 -9.74
N GLU A 220 -3.06 -1.88 -11.04
CA GLU A 220 -3.72 -2.66 -12.09
C GLU A 220 -3.40 -4.14 -11.97
N GLN A 221 -2.14 -4.49 -11.67
CA GLN A 221 -1.76 -5.88 -11.42
C GLN A 221 -2.43 -6.46 -10.17
N ASP A 222 -2.56 -5.66 -9.09
CA ASP A 222 -3.28 -6.08 -7.87
C ASP A 222 -4.76 -6.39 -8.18
N LEU A 223 -5.37 -5.57 -9.04
CA LEU A 223 -6.73 -5.78 -9.53
C LEU A 223 -6.89 -7.12 -10.26
N VAL A 224 -6.00 -7.40 -11.20
CA VAL A 224 -6.00 -8.65 -11.96
C VAL A 224 -5.74 -9.86 -11.05
N LEU A 225 -4.84 -9.75 -10.09
CA LEU A 225 -4.47 -10.85 -9.19
C LEU A 225 -5.54 -11.19 -8.14
N ARG A 226 -6.31 -10.19 -7.70
CA ARG A 226 -7.43 -10.40 -6.77
C ARG A 226 -8.66 -10.97 -7.48
N GLY A 227 -8.76 -10.71 -8.76
CA GLY A 227 -9.99 -10.94 -9.51
C GLY A 227 -11.07 -9.90 -9.17
N PRO A 228 -12.01 -9.68 -10.07
CA PRO A 228 -13.06 -8.68 -9.90
C PRO A 228 -14.08 -9.01 -8.81
N GLY A 229 -14.20 -10.27 -8.40
CA GLY A 229 -15.11 -10.70 -7.33
C GLY A 229 -14.76 -10.16 -5.92
N GLU A 230 -13.49 -9.89 -5.61
CA GLU A 230 -13.11 -9.24 -4.34
C GLU A 230 -13.31 -7.72 -4.36
N LEU A 231 -13.37 -7.11 -5.54
CA LEU A 231 -13.55 -5.68 -5.69
C LEU A 231 -14.99 -5.25 -5.48
N THR A 232 -15.93 -6.10 -5.81
CA THR A 232 -17.37 -5.85 -5.58
C THR A 232 -17.72 -5.92 -4.11
N GLY A 233 -16.75 -6.28 -3.22
CA GLY A 233 -16.96 -6.21 -1.77
C GLY A 233 -18.24 -6.93 -1.36
N THR A 234 -18.45 -8.17 -1.82
CA THR A 234 -19.66 -8.99 -1.57
C THR A 234 -20.05 -9.11 -0.09
N ARG A 235 -19.31 -8.46 0.80
CA ARG A 235 -19.63 -8.38 2.23
C ARG A 235 -20.09 -7.01 2.75
N GLN A 236 -20.04 -5.92 1.98
CA GLN A 236 -20.38 -4.58 2.54
C GLN A 236 -21.23 -3.62 1.71
N SER A 237 -21.54 -3.88 0.44
CA SER A 237 -22.49 -3.04 -0.30
C SER A 237 -23.11 -3.83 -1.43
N GLY A 238 -24.42 -3.75 -1.56
CA GLY A 238 -25.26 -4.51 -2.45
C GLY A 238 -24.63 -4.79 -3.81
N GLU A 239 -24.74 -6.03 -4.22
CA GLU A 239 -24.28 -6.53 -5.51
C GLU A 239 -24.77 -5.60 -6.63
N LEU A 240 -23.84 -4.98 -7.36
CA LEU A 240 -24.15 -4.46 -8.68
C LEU A 240 -24.31 -5.66 -9.64
N ASN A 241 -25.41 -6.36 -9.47
CA ASN A 241 -25.79 -7.42 -10.41
C ASN A 241 -26.33 -6.75 -11.67
N PHE A 242 -25.49 -6.58 -12.66
CA PHE A 242 -25.97 -6.27 -14.01
C PHE A 242 -26.81 -7.43 -14.49
N ARG A 243 -27.94 -7.15 -15.13
CA ARG A 243 -28.84 -8.21 -15.65
C ARG A 243 -28.21 -9.07 -16.76
N VAL A 244 -27.26 -8.52 -17.50
CA VAL A 244 -26.71 -9.13 -18.72
C VAL A 244 -25.17 -9.08 -18.71
N ALA A 245 -24.57 -7.98 -18.26
CA ALA A 245 -23.12 -7.78 -18.33
C ALA A 245 -22.41 -8.46 -17.16
N ASP A 246 -21.30 -9.13 -17.44
CA ASP A 246 -20.32 -9.56 -16.45
C ASP A 246 -19.10 -8.63 -16.51
N LEU A 247 -18.84 -7.90 -15.40
CA LEU A 247 -17.70 -6.98 -15.34
C LEU A 247 -16.34 -7.68 -15.50
N ASN A 248 -16.27 -8.99 -15.33
CA ASN A 248 -15.05 -9.75 -15.53
C ASN A 248 -14.74 -9.91 -17.04
N ASP A 249 -15.75 -10.23 -17.79
CA ASP A 249 -15.63 -10.53 -19.22
C ASP A 249 -15.83 -9.28 -20.08
N ASP A 250 -16.73 -8.38 -19.65
CA ASP A 250 -17.18 -7.21 -20.40
C ASP A 250 -16.44 -5.92 -20.04
N PHE A 251 -15.37 -6.00 -19.25
CA PHE A 251 -14.67 -4.82 -18.76
C PHE A 251 -14.21 -3.87 -19.89
N ASN A 252 -13.86 -4.41 -21.04
CA ASN A 252 -13.46 -3.64 -22.22
C ASN A 252 -14.61 -2.78 -22.80
N LEU A 253 -15.84 -3.11 -22.46
CA LEU A 253 -17.03 -2.38 -22.91
C LEU A 253 -17.35 -1.16 -22.03
N VAL A 254 -16.83 -1.13 -20.79
CA VAL A 254 -17.13 -0.06 -19.83
C VAL A 254 -16.87 1.36 -20.37
N PRO A 255 -15.73 1.66 -21.03
CA PRO A 255 -15.50 2.99 -21.57
C PRO A 255 -16.55 3.39 -22.62
N LYS A 256 -16.92 2.44 -23.49
CA LYS A 256 -17.96 2.66 -24.54
C LYS A 256 -19.35 2.85 -23.94
N ALA A 257 -19.68 2.08 -22.90
CA ALA A 257 -20.94 2.22 -22.18
C ALA A 257 -21.06 3.59 -21.51
N ILE A 258 -19.99 4.08 -20.90
CA ILE A 258 -19.94 5.41 -20.28
C ILE A 258 -20.11 6.52 -21.32
N GLU A 259 -19.41 6.41 -22.46
CA GLU A 259 -19.53 7.37 -23.55
C GLU A 259 -20.96 7.42 -24.07
N LYS A 260 -21.56 6.25 -24.30
CA LYS A 260 -22.94 6.14 -24.77
C LYS A 260 -23.95 6.69 -23.76
N ALA A 261 -23.78 6.37 -22.48
CA ALA A 261 -24.64 6.93 -21.42
C ALA A 261 -24.56 8.45 -21.34
N ARG A 262 -23.37 9.04 -21.51
CA ARG A 262 -23.20 10.51 -21.56
C ARG A 262 -23.88 11.11 -22.78
N GLU A 263 -23.78 10.49 -23.95
CA GLU A 263 -24.47 10.90 -25.17
C GLU A 263 -25.99 10.90 -24.94
N MET A 264 -26.55 9.80 -24.44
CA MET A 264 -27.98 9.67 -24.14
C MET A 264 -28.48 10.74 -23.14
N LEU A 265 -27.72 10.94 -22.05
CA LEU A 265 -28.07 11.96 -21.05
C LEU A 265 -27.93 13.40 -21.57
N SER A 266 -27.07 13.64 -22.56
CA SER A 266 -26.95 14.97 -23.18
C SER A 266 -28.11 15.31 -24.11
N ARG A 267 -28.85 14.28 -24.59
CA ARG A 267 -30.01 14.41 -25.49
C ARG A 267 -31.21 13.62 -24.98
N PRO A 268 -31.72 13.91 -23.81
CA PRO A 268 -32.76 13.09 -23.15
C PRO A 268 -34.06 13.01 -23.98
N HIS A 269 -34.35 14.01 -24.81
CA HIS A 269 -35.53 14.02 -25.68
C HIS A 269 -35.46 13.04 -26.86
N GLU A 270 -34.22 12.69 -27.28
CA GLU A 270 -34.03 11.73 -28.38
C GLU A 270 -33.99 10.27 -27.88
N HIS A 271 -33.66 10.06 -26.60
CA HIS A 271 -33.44 8.74 -26.01
C HIS A 271 -34.36 8.45 -24.80
N GLY A 272 -35.47 9.17 -24.68
CA GLY A 272 -36.38 9.03 -23.52
C GLY A 272 -36.90 7.63 -23.29
N ASP A 273 -37.27 6.93 -24.36
CA ASP A 273 -37.78 5.55 -24.27
C ASP A 273 -36.68 4.57 -23.90
N GLU A 274 -35.46 4.74 -24.42
CA GLU A 274 -34.29 3.92 -24.06
C GLU A 274 -33.86 4.12 -22.60
N ILE A 275 -33.91 5.35 -22.12
CA ILE A 275 -33.58 5.68 -20.72
C ILE A 275 -34.63 5.08 -19.78
N ASN A 276 -35.93 5.17 -20.11
CA ASN A 276 -37.00 4.62 -19.27
C ASN A 276 -36.99 3.09 -19.17
N VAL A 277 -36.39 2.40 -20.14
CA VAL A 277 -36.20 0.92 -20.07
C VAL A 277 -35.08 0.52 -19.13
N LEU A 278 -34.12 1.42 -18.90
CA LEU A 278 -32.95 1.15 -18.03
C LEU A 278 -33.25 1.38 -16.55
N PHE A 279 -34.22 2.18 -16.20
CA PHE A 279 -34.68 2.48 -14.84
C PHE A 279 -36.09 1.96 -14.59
#